data_6d4a5db8f28e86df6c170014dd4bd3a2
#
_entry.id   6d4a5db8f28e86df6c170014dd4bd3a2
#
_cell.length_a   1.000
_cell.length_b   1.000
_cell.length_c   1.000
_cell.angle_alpha   90.00
_cell.angle_beta   90.00
_cell.angle_gamma   90.00
#
_symmetry.space_group_name_H-M   'P 1'
#
loop_
_entity.id
_entity.type
_entity.pdbx_description
1 polymer ?
#
loop_
_entity_poly.entity_id
_entity_poly.type
_entity_poly.pdbx_seq_one_letter_code
_entity_poly.pdbx_strand_id
1 'polypeptide(L)'
;VDVAGAHIHYMAWGEPGQPGLVFVHGGAAHAHWWTHVAAQFASLYRVAALDLSGHGDSDWRDDYSLDTWCDEVVGVAGHAQMAGAPIVVGHSLGGYVTMASAANHPERIAGAIVLDSAVTAPDPEMESSRRSHFANPKVHADMETAMARFRTVPEQDHYEPYVMRHVAAMSLKPVDGGVTWKFDPSVFGGSRRSSADGLLPRVTCRIALFRAEHGQMTPTIGSYMYEQLGRVAPVIEIPLAGHHMMLDQPLLVVTALRTLLADWEHSVPFERT
;
A
#
# COMPACT_ATOMS: atom_id res chain seq x y z
N VAL A 1 -2.82 -15.19 -9.09
CA VAL A 1 -1.58 -15.98 -9.07
C VAL A 1 -1.47 -16.71 -7.74
N ASP A 2 -0.93 -17.92 -7.75
CA ASP A 2 -0.68 -18.67 -6.53
C ASP A 2 0.68 -18.31 -5.96
N VAL A 3 0.69 -17.86 -4.70
CA VAL A 3 1.92 -17.50 -3.98
C VAL A 3 1.88 -18.14 -2.59
N ALA A 4 2.89 -18.94 -2.26
CA ALA A 4 3.02 -19.60 -0.96
C ALA A 4 1.71 -20.24 -0.47
N GLY A 5 1.00 -20.95 -1.37
CA GLY A 5 -0.22 -21.70 -1.05
C GLY A 5 -1.50 -20.88 -0.92
N ALA A 6 -1.52 -19.61 -1.31
CA ALA A 6 -2.72 -18.80 -1.39
C ALA A 6 -2.89 -18.19 -2.79
N HIS A 7 -4.14 -18.06 -3.24
CA HIS A 7 -4.49 -17.38 -4.47
C HIS A 7 -4.55 -15.87 -4.24
N ILE A 8 -3.67 -15.13 -4.93
CA ILE A 8 -3.54 -13.68 -4.82
C ILE A 8 -4.20 -13.02 -6.02
N HIS A 9 -5.26 -12.26 -5.75
CA HIS A 9 -5.94 -11.44 -6.73
C HIS A 9 -5.15 -10.15 -7.00
N TYR A 10 -5.13 -9.73 -8.27
CA TYR A 10 -4.61 -8.42 -8.65
C TYR A 10 -5.27 -7.92 -9.93
N MET A 11 -5.30 -6.61 -10.10
CA MET A 11 -5.67 -5.95 -11.34
C MET A 11 -4.41 -5.49 -12.07
N ALA A 12 -4.44 -5.47 -13.41
CA ALA A 12 -3.30 -5.03 -14.20
C ALA A 12 -3.70 -4.11 -15.37
N TRP A 13 -2.81 -3.18 -15.70
CA TRP A 13 -2.93 -2.23 -16.82
C TRP A 13 -1.60 -2.13 -17.57
N GLY A 14 -1.65 -1.61 -18.80
CA GLY A 14 -0.47 -1.48 -19.66
C GLY A 14 -0.07 -2.81 -20.31
N GLU A 15 0.89 -2.74 -21.23
CA GLU A 15 1.29 -3.90 -22.02
C GLU A 15 2.28 -4.79 -21.27
N PRO A 16 2.17 -6.13 -21.40
CA PRO A 16 3.22 -7.04 -20.91
C PRO A 16 4.59 -6.68 -21.48
N GLY A 17 5.63 -6.83 -20.67
CA GLY A 17 6.99 -6.52 -21.06
C GLY A 17 7.39 -5.04 -20.91
N GLN A 18 6.49 -4.17 -20.45
CA GLN A 18 6.85 -2.82 -19.99
C GLN A 18 7.50 -2.85 -18.59
N PRO A 19 8.27 -1.80 -18.21
CA PRO A 19 8.77 -1.63 -16.84
C PRO A 19 7.66 -1.78 -15.81
N GLY A 20 7.95 -2.43 -14.68
CA GLY A 20 6.95 -2.78 -13.68
C GLY A 20 6.66 -1.66 -12.66
N LEU A 21 5.37 -1.47 -12.36
CA LEU A 21 4.90 -0.61 -11.28
C LEU A 21 3.84 -1.36 -10.47
N VAL A 22 4.11 -1.66 -9.19
CA VAL A 22 3.21 -2.42 -8.31
C VAL A 22 2.67 -1.53 -7.21
N PHE A 23 1.34 -1.45 -7.08
CA PHE A 23 0.65 -0.72 -6.03
C PHE A 23 0.18 -1.65 -4.92
N VAL A 24 0.53 -1.32 -3.67
CA VAL A 24 0.20 -2.09 -2.47
C VAL A 24 -0.67 -1.24 -1.53
N HIS A 25 -1.85 -1.74 -1.21
CA HIS A 25 -2.86 -1.04 -0.41
C HIS A 25 -2.56 -1.04 1.10
N GLY A 26 -3.27 -0.22 1.85
CA GLY A 26 -3.24 -0.17 3.32
C GLY A 26 -4.02 -1.31 4.00
N GLY A 27 -3.97 -1.37 5.32
CA GLY A 27 -4.75 -2.35 6.10
C GLY A 27 -6.25 -2.17 5.91
N ALA A 28 -7.00 -3.27 5.81
CA ALA A 28 -8.42 -3.34 5.50
C ALA A 28 -8.85 -2.69 4.17
N ALA A 29 -7.88 -2.32 3.32
CA ALA A 29 -8.10 -1.85 1.96
C ALA A 29 -7.97 -2.98 0.94
N HIS A 30 -7.94 -2.65 -0.35
CA HIS A 30 -7.83 -3.62 -1.45
C HIS A 30 -7.36 -2.91 -2.74
N ALA A 31 -7.07 -3.67 -3.80
CA ALA A 31 -6.54 -3.19 -5.07
C ALA A 31 -7.36 -2.04 -5.70
N HIS A 32 -8.68 -2.04 -5.54
CA HIS A 32 -9.54 -0.99 -6.09
C HIS A 32 -9.32 0.41 -5.49
N TRP A 33 -8.59 0.54 -4.37
CA TRP A 33 -8.16 1.83 -3.86
C TRP A 33 -7.19 2.54 -4.81
N TRP A 34 -6.59 1.79 -5.74
CA TRP A 34 -5.61 2.28 -6.70
C TRP A 34 -6.13 2.46 -8.12
N THR A 35 -7.33 1.95 -8.46
CA THR A 35 -7.83 1.91 -9.85
C THR A 35 -7.72 3.25 -10.58
N HIS A 36 -8.11 4.34 -9.94
CA HIS A 36 -8.13 5.69 -10.52
C HIS A 36 -6.72 6.34 -10.60
N VAL A 37 -5.77 5.86 -9.80
CA VAL A 37 -4.36 6.28 -9.82
C VAL A 37 -3.56 5.37 -10.75
N ALA A 38 -3.61 4.06 -10.56
CA ALA A 38 -2.80 3.06 -11.25
C ALA A 38 -2.98 3.11 -12.78
N ALA A 39 -4.22 3.23 -13.26
CA ALA A 39 -4.52 3.33 -14.68
C ALA A 39 -3.83 4.51 -15.39
N GLN A 40 -3.44 5.57 -14.67
CA GLN A 40 -2.76 6.73 -15.23
C GLN A 40 -1.32 6.45 -15.66
N PHE A 41 -0.76 5.30 -15.29
CA PHE A 41 0.62 4.90 -15.62
C PHE A 41 0.69 3.86 -16.73
N ALA A 42 -0.45 3.35 -17.20
CA ALA A 42 -0.55 2.23 -18.16
C ALA A 42 0.09 2.48 -19.53
N SER A 43 0.31 3.74 -19.91
CA SER A 43 0.97 4.08 -21.19
C SER A 43 2.48 3.85 -21.18
N LEU A 44 3.13 3.81 -20.01
CA LEU A 44 4.58 3.72 -19.84
C LEU A 44 5.01 2.49 -19.02
N TYR A 45 4.10 1.94 -18.20
CA TYR A 45 4.40 0.87 -17.26
C TYR A 45 3.43 -0.30 -17.42
N ARG A 46 3.92 -1.51 -17.18
CA ARG A 46 3.07 -2.63 -16.80
C ARG A 46 2.73 -2.46 -15.32
N VAL A 47 1.50 -2.07 -15.04
CA VAL A 47 1.02 -1.73 -13.70
C VAL A 47 0.25 -2.89 -13.10
N ALA A 48 0.47 -3.19 -11.82
CA ALA A 48 -0.37 -4.09 -11.05
C ALA A 48 -0.80 -3.43 -9.74
N ALA A 49 -2.02 -3.70 -9.29
CA ALA A 49 -2.48 -3.41 -7.94
C ALA A 49 -3.02 -4.72 -7.35
N LEU A 50 -2.38 -5.23 -6.30
CA LEU A 50 -2.75 -6.52 -5.72
C LEU A 50 -3.62 -6.34 -4.47
N ASP A 51 -4.38 -7.37 -4.17
CA ASP A 51 -4.96 -7.61 -2.86
C ASP A 51 -3.97 -8.47 -2.06
N LEU A 52 -3.40 -7.96 -0.98
CA LEU A 52 -2.61 -8.77 -0.07
C LEU A 52 -3.48 -9.89 0.52
N SER A 53 -2.91 -11.08 0.78
CA SER A 53 -3.68 -12.14 1.45
C SER A 53 -4.36 -11.61 2.72
N GLY A 54 -5.58 -12.07 2.96
CA GLY A 54 -6.45 -11.55 4.02
C GLY A 54 -7.19 -10.27 3.66
N HIS A 55 -7.09 -9.77 2.43
CA HIS A 55 -7.76 -8.56 1.94
C HIS A 55 -8.38 -8.78 0.56
N GLY A 56 -9.39 -7.98 0.23
CA GLY A 56 -10.01 -7.94 -1.08
C GLY A 56 -10.55 -9.29 -1.52
N ASP A 57 -10.19 -9.69 -2.73
CA ASP A 57 -10.58 -10.96 -3.35
C ASP A 57 -9.46 -12.02 -3.31
N SER A 58 -8.37 -11.76 -2.55
CA SER A 58 -7.34 -12.75 -2.26
C SER A 58 -7.74 -13.71 -1.14
N ASP A 59 -7.11 -14.90 -1.15
CA ASP A 59 -7.34 -15.90 -0.10
C ASP A 59 -6.92 -15.40 1.29
N TRP A 60 -7.54 -15.98 2.29
CA TRP A 60 -7.18 -15.83 3.68
C TRP A 60 -6.14 -16.88 4.08
N ARG A 61 -5.33 -16.59 5.08
CA ARG A 61 -4.30 -17.48 5.62
C ARG A 61 -4.50 -17.70 7.12
N ASP A 62 -3.97 -18.78 7.65
CA ASP A 62 -3.95 -19.02 9.08
C ASP A 62 -3.02 -18.03 9.81
N ASP A 63 -1.98 -17.55 9.10
CA ASP A 63 -1.01 -16.59 9.62
C ASP A 63 -0.58 -15.58 8.53
N TYR A 64 -0.35 -14.32 8.96
CA TYR A 64 0.09 -13.24 8.08
C TYR A 64 1.43 -12.68 8.55
N SER A 65 2.35 -12.44 7.65
CA SER A 65 3.65 -11.83 7.93
C SER A 65 4.07 -10.85 6.85
N LEU A 66 5.00 -9.94 7.19
CA LEU A 66 5.59 -9.06 6.18
C LEU A 66 6.30 -9.87 5.09
N ASP A 67 7.02 -10.94 5.46
CA ASP A 67 7.75 -11.77 4.50
C ASP A 67 6.81 -12.44 3.50
N THR A 68 5.68 -12.99 3.97
CA THR A 68 4.65 -13.57 3.09
C THR A 68 4.10 -12.53 2.11
N TRP A 69 3.79 -11.35 2.59
CA TRP A 69 3.31 -10.26 1.73
C TRP A 69 4.37 -9.73 0.76
N CYS A 70 5.66 -9.76 1.13
CA CYS A 70 6.75 -9.48 0.20
C CYS A 70 6.81 -10.49 -0.94
N ASP A 71 6.66 -11.78 -0.64
CA ASP A 71 6.59 -12.84 -1.65
C ASP A 71 5.39 -12.66 -2.59
N GLU A 72 4.26 -12.19 -2.08
CA GLU A 72 3.07 -11.87 -2.89
C GLU A 72 3.34 -10.72 -3.87
N VAL A 73 4.00 -9.65 -3.42
CA VAL A 73 4.43 -8.54 -4.30
C VAL A 73 5.32 -9.02 -5.43
N VAL A 74 6.33 -9.83 -5.09
CA VAL A 74 7.29 -10.39 -6.07
C VAL A 74 6.61 -11.39 -7.00
N GLY A 75 5.72 -12.24 -6.47
CA GLY A 75 4.95 -13.21 -7.24
C GLY A 75 4.02 -12.56 -8.26
N VAL A 76 3.29 -11.51 -7.84
CA VAL A 76 2.42 -10.73 -8.72
C VAL A 76 3.24 -10.04 -9.82
N ALA A 77 4.37 -9.43 -9.49
CA ALA A 77 5.22 -8.76 -10.49
C ALA A 77 5.69 -9.74 -11.58
N GLY A 78 6.11 -10.95 -11.19
CA GLY A 78 6.50 -12.00 -12.13
C GLY A 78 5.33 -12.48 -13.00
N HIS A 79 4.17 -12.75 -12.40
CA HIS A 79 2.99 -13.22 -13.12
C HIS A 79 2.39 -12.13 -14.03
N ALA A 80 2.47 -10.87 -13.66
CA ALA A 80 2.01 -9.75 -14.47
C ALA A 80 2.91 -9.46 -15.69
N GLN A 81 4.00 -10.22 -15.88
CA GLN A 81 4.93 -10.10 -17.00
C GLN A 81 5.59 -8.71 -17.11
N MET A 82 6.06 -8.20 -15.99
CA MET A 82 6.81 -6.95 -15.92
C MET A 82 8.23 -7.13 -16.43
N ALA A 83 8.77 -6.14 -17.14
CA ALA A 83 10.18 -6.16 -17.54
C ALA A 83 11.07 -5.77 -16.34
N GLY A 84 11.95 -6.69 -15.95
CA GLY A 84 12.89 -6.50 -14.84
C GLY A 84 12.23 -6.40 -13.48
N ALA A 85 12.97 -5.86 -12.51
CA ALA A 85 12.48 -5.63 -11.16
C ALA A 85 11.51 -4.42 -11.16
N PRO A 86 10.34 -4.50 -10.50
CA PRO A 86 9.38 -3.40 -10.47
C PRO A 86 9.79 -2.30 -9.49
N ILE A 87 9.20 -1.11 -9.67
CA ILE A 87 9.06 -0.11 -8.62
C ILE A 87 7.78 -0.44 -7.84
N VAL A 88 7.87 -0.46 -6.50
CA VAL A 88 6.73 -0.75 -5.63
C VAL A 88 6.27 0.52 -4.93
N VAL A 89 4.97 0.79 -5.00
CA VAL A 89 4.30 1.96 -4.40
C VAL A 89 3.34 1.45 -3.33
N GLY A 90 3.63 1.72 -2.06
CA GLY A 90 2.80 1.22 -0.98
C GLY A 90 2.31 2.30 -0.03
N HIS A 91 1.06 2.18 0.40
CA HIS A 91 0.40 3.08 1.33
C HIS A 91 0.17 2.42 2.69
N SER A 92 0.44 3.12 3.78
CA SER A 92 0.16 2.65 5.15
C SER A 92 0.76 1.26 5.40
N LEU A 93 -0.03 0.21 5.66
CA LEU A 93 0.45 -1.18 5.73
C LEU A 93 1.25 -1.56 4.48
N GLY A 94 0.76 -1.22 3.29
CA GLY A 94 1.45 -1.46 2.03
C GLY A 94 2.81 -0.78 1.93
N GLY A 95 3.00 0.36 2.62
CA GLY A 95 4.31 1.00 2.71
C GLY A 95 5.30 0.20 3.56
N TYR A 96 4.85 -0.45 4.64
CA TYR A 96 5.70 -1.40 5.38
C TYR A 96 6.07 -2.61 4.51
N VAL A 97 5.11 -3.16 3.77
CA VAL A 97 5.37 -4.24 2.80
C VAL A 97 6.37 -3.79 1.74
N THR A 98 6.23 -2.57 1.22
CA THR A 98 7.15 -1.98 0.22
C THR A 98 8.57 -1.85 0.78
N MET A 99 8.73 -1.31 1.99
CA MET A 99 10.06 -1.22 2.65
C MET A 99 10.65 -2.60 2.92
N ALA A 100 9.84 -3.55 3.40
CA ALA A 100 10.28 -4.92 3.65
C ALA A 100 10.66 -5.64 2.35
N SER A 101 9.90 -5.49 1.28
CA SER A 101 10.23 -6.05 -0.05
C SER A 101 11.56 -5.51 -0.56
N ALA A 102 11.79 -4.19 -0.43
CA ALA A 102 13.04 -3.56 -0.85
C ALA A 102 14.26 -4.00 0.02
N ALA A 103 14.04 -4.24 1.32
CA ALA A 103 15.09 -4.67 2.24
C ALA A 103 15.42 -6.17 2.13
N ASN A 104 14.41 -7.01 1.89
CA ASN A 104 14.55 -8.47 1.88
C ASN A 104 14.83 -9.04 0.47
N HIS A 105 14.44 -8.33 -0.58
CA HIS A 105 14.59 -8.74 -1.98
C HIS A 105 15.24 -7.62 -2.83
N PRO A 106 16.42 -7.11 -2.47
CA PRO A 106 17.03 -5.95 -3.12
C PRO A 106 17.27 -6.14 -4.62
N GLU A 107 17.48 -7.39 -5.07
CA GLU A 107 17.66 -7.74 -6.49
C GLU A 107 16.33 -7.85 -7.26
N ARG A 108 15.20 -7.91 -6.55
CA ARG A 108 13.86 -8.10 -7.12
C ARG A 108 13.04 -6.80 -7.12
N ILE A 109 13.52 -5.72 -6.50
CA ILE A 109 12.83 -4.44 -6.37
C ILE A 109 13.75 -3.32 -6.87
N ALA A 110 13.37 -2.65 -7.96
CA ALA A 110 14.14 -1.56 -8.55
C ALA A 110 14.00 -0.23 -7.78
N GLY A 111 12.88 -0.03 -7.10
CA GLY A 111 12.63 1.17 -6.32
C GLY A 111 11.43 1.02 -5.40
N ALA A 112 11.40 1.79 -4.33
CA ALA A 112 10.36 1.80 -3.30
C ALA A 112 9.79 3.21 -3.12
N ILE A 113 8.48 3.36 -3.19
CA ILE A 113 7.78 4.61 -2.93
C ILE A 113 6.80 4.37 -1.80
N VAL A 114 7.00 5.07 -0.69
CA VAL A 114 6.26 4.87 0.56
C VAL A 114 5.33 6.04 0.79
N LEU A 115 4.02 5.79 0.80
CA LEU A 115 2.99 6.82 0.96
C LEU A 115 2.42 6.76 2.39
N ASP A 116 2.71 7.79 3.16
CA ASP A 116 2.21 8.06 4.52
C ASP A 116 2.24 6.86 5.46
N SER A 117 3.36 6.13 5.46
CA SER A 117 3.62 4.99 6.35
C SER A 117 4.64 5.40 7.39
N ALA A 118 4.17 5.67 8.59
CA ALA A 118 4.99 6.18 9.68
C ALA A 118 5.78 5.04 10.36
N VAL A 119 7.09 5.02 10.21
CA VAL A 119 7.97 4.13 10.99
C VAL A 119 8.24 4.78 12.34
N THR A 120 7.68 4.20 13.38
CA THR A 120 7.84 4.61 14.78
C THR A 120 8.12 3.39 15.64
N ALA A 121 8.62 3.60 16.84
CA ALA A 121 8.67 2.55 17.85
C ALA A 121 7.27 1.94 18.04
N PRO A 122 7.17 0.63 18.30
CA PRO A 122 5.89 -0.02 18.57
C PRO A 122 5.13 0.67 19.70
N ASP A 123 3.85 1.00 19.44
CA ASP A 123 2.95 1.56 20.44
C ASP A 123 1.86 0.53 20.75
N PRO A 124 1.93 -0.15 21.91
CA PRO A 124 0.99 -1.19 22.28
C PRO A 124 -0.46 -0.70 22.39
N GLU A 125 -0.68 0.56 22.76
CA GLU A 125 -2.03 1.13 22.88
C GLU A 125 -2.63 1.35 21.49
N MET A 126 -1.85 1.88 20.56
CA MET A 126 -2.28 2.06 19.18
C MET A 126 -2.56 0.70 18.50
N GLU A 127 -1.71 -0.30 18.72
CA GLU A 127 -1.92 -1.65 18.19
C GLU A 127 -3.16 -2.31 18.78
N SER A 128 -3.41 -2.15 20.08
CA SER A 128 -4.61 -2.65 20.76
C SER A 128 -5.87 -1.97 20.24
N SER A 129 -5.83 -0.66 20.02
CA SER A 129 -6.93 0.14 19.47
C SER A 129 -7.29 -0.32 18.04
N ARG A 130 -6.29 -0.49 17.17
CA ARG A 130 -6.50 -1.01 15.81
C ARG A 130 -7.10 -2.41 15.82
N ARG A 131 -6.57 -3.32 16.64
CA ARG A 131 -7.12 -4.67 16.82
C ARG A 131 -8.59 -4.64 17.20
N SER A 132 -8.92 -3.85 18.23
CA SER A 132 -10.29 -3.71 18.72
C SER A 132 -11.23 -3.15 17.63
N HIS A 133 -10.77 -2.18 16.86
CA HIS A 133 -11.58 -1.55 15.80
C HIS A 133 -11.96 -2.53 14.68
N PHE A 134 -11.04 -3.41 14.27
CA PHE A 134 -11.24 -4.34 13.16
C PHE A 134 -11.67 -5.76 13.58
N ALA A 135 -11.71 -6.08 14.88
CA ALA A 135 -11.94 -7.43 15.40
C ALA A 135 -13.26 -8.06 14.97
N ASN A 136 -14.31 -7.25 14.80
CA ASN A 136 -15.67 -7.75 14.57
C ASN A 136 -16.35 -7.01 13.41
N PRO A 137 -16.02 -7.32 12.15
CA PRO A 137 -16.69 -6.71 10.99
C PRO A 137 -18.18 -7.04 11.04
N LYS A 138 -19.01 -6.00 10.91
CA LYS A 138 -20.48 -6.14 10.98
C LYS A 138 -21.02 -6.72 9.68
N VAL A 139 -22.04 -7.58 9.79
CA VAL A 139 -22.89 -7.96 8.68
C VAL A 139 -24.01 -6.91 8.55
N HIS A 140 -24.19 -6.40 7.34
CA HIS A 140 -25.21 -5.42 6.97
C HIS A 140 -26.27 -6.11 6.11
N ALA A 141 -27.52 -5.64 6.21
CA ALA A 141 -28.65 -6.27 5.51
C ALA A 141 -28.49 -6.24 3.98
N ASP A 142 -27.88 -5.17 3.45
CA ASP A 142 -27.68 -4.96 2.03
C ASP A 142 -26.50 -4.04 1.73
N MET A 143 -26.14 -3.92 0.43
CA MET A 143 -25.04 -3.10 -0.08
C MET A 143 -25.22 -1.62 0.25
N GLU A 144 -26.42 -1.09 0.09
CA GLU A 144 -26.70 0.33 0.29
C GLU A 144 -26.46 0.72 1.76
N THR A 145 -27.01 -0.07 2.68
CA THR A 145 -26.81 0.12 4.12
C THR A 145 -25.33 0.03 4.51
N ALA A 146 -24.58 -0.92 3.93
CA ALA A 146 -23.16 -1.07 4.20
C ALA A 146 -22.37 0.12 3.67
N MET A 147 -22.58 0.51 2.41
CA MET A 147 -21.87 1.63 1.77
C MET A 147 -22.12 2.96 2.52
N ALA A 148 -23.35 3.21 3.01
CA ALA A 148 -23.64 4.39 3.81
C ALA A 148 -22.88 4.46 5.15
N ARG A 149 -22.37 3.30 5.60
CA ARG A 149 -21.58 3.16 6.85
C ARG A 149 -20.08 2.99 6.60
N PHE A 150 -19.65 3.00 5.34
CA PHE A 150 -18.24 2.95 5.02
C PHE A 150 -17.52 4.18 5.57
N ARG A 151 -16.44 3.97 6.30
CA ARG A 151 -15.56 5.02 6.82
C ARG A 151 -14.12 4.56 6.66
N THR A 152 -13.24 5.49 6.36
CA THR A 152 -11.79 5.24 6.36
C THR A 152 -11.26 5.21 7.79
N VAL A 153 -10.13 4.53 8.00
CA VAL A 153 -9.42 4.50 9.30
C VAL A 153 -7.94 4.83 9.08
N PRO A 154 -7.47 5.99 9.55
CA PRO A 154 -8.21 7.05 10.23
C PRO A 154 -9.29 7.67 9.35
N GLU A 155 -10.32 8.25 9.98
CA GLU A 155 -11.31 9.05 9.29
C GLU A 155 -10.67 10.37 8.81
N GLN A 156 -11.13 10.90 7.66
CA GLN A 156 -10.67 12.17 7.12
C GLN A 156 -11.86 12.97 6.58
N ASP A 157 -11.73 14.31 6.60
CA ASP A 157 -12.85 15.22 6.29
C ASP A 157 -13.12 15.35 4.79
N HIS A 158 -12.09 15.12 3.96
CA HIS A 158 -12.17 15.32 2.51
C HIS A 158 -11.81 14.06 1.75
N TYR A 159 -12.55 13.79 0.70
CA TYR A 159 -12.30 12.75 -0.30
C TYR A 159 -13.10 13.02 -1.56
N GLU A 160 -12.62 12.52 -2.70
CA GLU A 160 -13.37 12.57 -3.96
C GLU A 160 -14.60 11.64 -3.89
N PRO A 161 -15.85 12.17 -3.97
CA PRO A 161 -17.04 11.36 -3.71
C PRO A 161 -17.21 10.16 -4.63
N TYR A 162 -16.80 10.28 -5.91
CA TYR A 162 -16.90 9.19 -6.88
C TYR A 162 -15.88 8.08 -6.58
N VAL A 163 -14.67 8.44 -6.12
CA VAL A 163 -13.65 7.47 -5.69
C VAL A 163 -14.14 6.73 -4.46
N MET A 164 -14.62 7.48 -3.45
CA MET A 164 -15.11 6.91 -2.21
C MET A 164 -16.27 5.94 -2.43
N ARG A 165 -17.22 6.28 -3.32
CA ARG A 165 -18.34 5.40 -3.69
C ARG A 165 -17.83 4.10 -4.32
N HIS A 166 -16.88 4.18 -5.25
CA HIS A 166 -16.28 3.01 -5.90
C HIS A 166 -15.58 2.11 -4.88
N VAL A 167 -14.72 2.69 -4.05
CA VAL A 167 -13.98 1.96 -3.01
C VAL A 167 -14.93 1.27 -2.03
N ALA A 168 -15.95 1.99 -1.54
CA ALA A 168 -16.92 1.43 -0.62
C ALA A 168 -17.68 0.23 -1.23
N ALA A 169 -18.11 0.34 -2.49
CA ALA A 169 -18.80 -0.75 -3.19
C ALA A 169 -17.92 -1.98 -3.35
N MET A 170 -16.65 -1.78 -3.72
CA MET A 170 -15.69 -2.87 -3.92
C MET A 170 -15.17 -3.49 -2.62
N SER A 171 -15.39 -2.82 -1.47
CA SER A 171 -15.00 -3.33 -0.14
C SER A 171 -15.92 -4.39 0.43
N LEU A 172 -17.00 -4.74 -0.26
CA LEU A 172 -18.07 -5.59 0.28
C LEU A 172 -18.15 -6.95 -0.43
N LYS A 173 -18.42 -7.99 0.35
CA LYS A 173 -18.73 -9.33 -0.16
C LYS A 173 -20.04 -9.85 0.44
N PRO A 174 -20.80 -10.68 -0.31
CA PRO A 174 -21.97 -11.35 0.23
C PRO A 174 -21.56 -12.40 1.27
N VAL A 175 -22.39 -12.53 2.29
CA VAL A 175 -22.31 -13.57 3.34
C VAL A 175 -23.71 -14.00 3.74
N ASP A 176 -23.82 -15.06 4.54
CA ASP A 176 -25.11 -15.46 5.07
C ASP A 176 -25.70 -14.32 5.91
N GLY A 177 -26.94 -13.94 5.56
CA GLY A 177 -27.64 -12.83 6.23
C GLY A 177 -27.33 -11.42 5.71
N GLY A 178 -26.54 -11.25 4.64
CA GLY A 178 -26.30 -9.93 4.05
C GLY A 178 -24.94 -9.75 3.38
N VAL A 179 -24.28 -8.66 3.72
CA VAL A 179 -22.95 -8.30 3.19
C VAL A 179 -22.00 -7.86 4.32
N THR A 180 -20.72 -8.12 4.13
CA THR A 180 -19.66 -7.69 5.07
C THR A 180 -18.43 -7.17 4.32
N TRP A 181 -17.44 -6.68 5.07
CA TRP A 181 -16.19 -6.14 4.51
C TRP A 181 -15.25 -7.26 4.02
N LYS A 182 -14.52 -6.98 2.94
CA LYS A 182 -13.54 -7.90 2.32
C LYS A 182 -12.19 -7.86 3.01
N PHE A 183 -12.12 -8.11 4.31
CA PHE A 183 -10.84 -8.32 5.00
C PHE A 183 -10.97 -9.34 6.12
N ASP A 184 -9.89 -10.03 6.43
CA ASP A 184 -9.77 -10.92 7.58
C ASP A 184 -9.36 -10.12 8.82
N PRO A 185 -10.17 -10.10 9.89
CA PRO A 185 -9.80 -9.43 11.15
C PRO A 185 -8.47 -9.90 11.74
N SER A 186 -8.08 -11.16 11.51
CA SER A 186 -6.85 -11.74 12.03
C SER A 186 -5.57 -11.08 11.49
N VAL A 187 -5.68 -10.37 10.35
CA VAL A 187 -4.62 -9.50 9.82
C VAL A 187 -4.12 -8.49 10.86
N PHE A 188 -4.97 -8.07 11.78
CA PHE A 188 -4.64 -7.14 12.86
C PHE A 188 -4.29 -7.83 14.18
N GLY A 189 -4.37 -9.18 14.23
CA GLY A 189 -4.29 -9.98 15.46
C GLY A 189 -2.89 -10.31 15.96
N GLY A 190 -1.84 -10.15 15.17
CA GLY A 190 -0.48 -10.61 15.51
C GLY A 190 0.47 -9.51 15.99
N SER A 191 1.47 -9.90 16.77
CA SER A 191 2.66 -9.07 17.11
C SER A 191 3.62 -8.92 15.90
N ARG A 192 3.12 -8.57 14.73
CA ARG A 192 3.78 -8.79 13.42
C ARG A 192 4.47 -7.58 12.83
N ARG A 193 4.37 -6.47 13.47
CA ARG A 193 5.24 -5.34 13.19
C ARG A 193 6.54 -5.53 13.98
N SER A 194 7.27 -6.62 13.66
CA SER A 194 8.67 -6.68 13.97
C SER A 194 9.27 -5.38 13.47
N SER A 195 9.80 -4.61 14.36
CA SER A 195 10.28 -3.24 14.23
C SER A 195 10.66 -2.89 12.78
N ALA A 196 9.84 -2.09 12.12
CA ALA A 196 10.22 -1.45 10.86
C ALA A 196 11.52 -0.65 11.00
N ASP A 197 11.95 -0.38 12.23
CA ASP A 197 13.21 0.27 12.58
C ASP A 197 14.45 -0.39 11.96
N GLY A 198 14.45 -1.72 11.82
CA GLY A 198 15.56 -2.45 11.18
C GLY A 198 15.47 -2.55 9.66
N LEU A 199 14.38 -2.12 9.03
CA LEU A 199 14.19 -2.22 7.58
C LEU A 199 14.87 -1.10 6.82
N LEU A 200 14.70 0.14 7.26
CA LEU A 200 15.17 1.33 6.54
C LEU A 200 16.66 1.32 6.20
N PRO A 201 17.58 0.99 7.13
CA PRO A 201 19.00 0.91 6.80
C PRO A 201 19.36 -0.19 5.80
N ARG A 202 18.50 -1.19 5.60
CA ARG A 202 18.73 -2.33 4.71
C ARG A 202 18.24 -2.09 3.28
N VAL A 203 17.43 -1.05 3.06
CA VAL A 203 16.96 -0.70 1.72
C VAL A 203 18.10 -0.14 0.90
N THR A 204 18.49 -0.81 -0.18
CA THR A 204 19.61 -0.42 -1.05
C THR A 204 19.16 0.12 -2.40
N CYS A 205 17.92 -0.16 -2.82
CA CYS A 205 17.36 0.44 -4.03
C CYS A 205 16.97 1.91 -3.81
N ARG A 206 16.59 2.61 -4.89
CA ARG A 206 15.99 3.94 -4.77
C ARG A 206 14.74 3.89 -3.89
N ILE A 207 14.61 4.86 -2.99
CA ILE A 207 13.43 5.00 -2.14
C ILE A 207 13.02 6.45 -2.03
N ALA A 208 11.71 6.71 -2.03
CA ALA A 208 11.12 8.02 -1.79
C ALA A 208 10.00 7.91 -0.73
N LEU A 209 9.88 8.93 0.09
CA LEU A 209 8.86 9.06 1.12
C LEU A 209 7.87 10.15 0.72
N PHE A 210 6.60 9.79 0.67
CA PHE A 210 5.49 10.73 0.47
C PHE A 210 4.75 10.87 1.79
N ARG A 211 4.67 12.07 2.31
CA ARG A 211 3.85 12.37 3.48
C ARG A 211 2.62 13.18 3.10
N ALA A 212 1.48 12.87 3.70
CA ALA A 212 0.32 13.73 3.65
C ALA A 212 0.47 14.86 4.68
N GLU A 213 0.12 16.11 4.32
CA GLU A 213 0.22 17.25 5.23
C GLU A 213 -0.52 16.98 6.56
N HIS A 214 -1.71 16.36 6.48
CA HIS A 214 -2.56 15.99 7.62
C HIS A 214 -2.57 14.48 7.88
N GLY A 215 -1.48 13.78 7.49
CA GLY A 215 -1.36 12.33 7.59
C GLY A 215 -0.73 11.83 8.89
N GLN A 216 -0.41 10.53 8.89
CA GLN A 216 0.22 9.86 10.03
C GLN A 216 1.75 10.04 10.05
N MET A 217 2.39 10.24 8.89
CA MET A 217 3.82 10.54 8.81
C MET A 217 4.04 12.03 9.09
N THR A 218 4.17 12.38 10.37
CA THR A 218 4.48 13.76 10.79
C THR A 218 5.84 14.22 10.24
N PRO A 219 6.14 15.54 10.20
CA PRO A 219 7.47 16.05 9.82
C PRO A 219 8.61 15.44 10.64
N THR A 220 8.40 15.20 11.93
CA THR A 220 9.40 14.56 12.83
C THR A 220 9.66 13.11 12.42
N ILE A 221 8.62 12.34 12.12
CA ILE A 221 8.73 10.95 11.66
C ILE A 221 9.41 10.92 10.28
N GLY A 222 9.00 11.79 9.36
CA GLY A 222 9.63 11.90 8.04
C GLY A 222 11.12 12.21 8.13
N SER A 223 11.53 13.13 9.04
CA SER A 223 12.93 13.44 9.30
C SER A 223 13.68 12.24 9.88
N TYR A 224 13.09 11.53 10.83
CA TYR A 224 13.68 10.30 11.39
C TYR A 224 13.90 9.24 10.29
N MET A 225 12.88 8.96 9.48
CA MET A 225 13.00 7.99 8.38
C MET A 225 14.05 8.42 7.35
N TYR A 226 14.13 9.70 7.02
CA TYR A 226 15.15 10.28 6.16
C TYR A 226 16.58 10.04 6.68
N GLU A 227 16.80 10.24 7.99
CA GLU A 227 18.09 9.95 8.65
C GLU A 227 18.43 8.46 8.56
N GLN A 228 17.47 7.57 8.86
CA GLN A 228 17.67 6.11 8.78
C GLN A 228 17.97 5.63 7.35
N LEU A 229 17.51 6.36 6.34
CA LEU A 229 17.78 6.11 4.92
C LEU A 229 19.09 6.77 4.45
N GLY A 230 19.93 7.28 5.36
CA GLY A 230 21.21 7.89 5.01
C GLY A 230 21.09 9.23 4.28
N ARG A 231 19.97 9.92 4.42
CA ARG A 231 19.66 11.24 3.83
C ARG A 231 19.61 11.26 2.30
N VAL A 232 19.35 10.12 1.65
CA VAL A 232 19.33 10.03 0.18
C VAL A 232 17.92 9.92 -0.40
N ALA A 233 16.91 9.69 0.46
CA ALA A 233 15.52 9.55 0.03
C ALA A 233 14.83 10.93 -0.02
N PRO A 234 14.23 11.35 -1.15
CA PRO A 234 13.40 12.54 -1.14
C PRO A 234 12.19 12.34 -0.22
N VAL A 235 11.87 13.37 0.58
CA VAL A 235 10.63 13.45 1.36
C VAL A 235 9.71 14.46 0.69
N ILE A 236 8.63 13.98 0.10
CA ILE A 236 7.70 14.76 -0.72
C ILE A 236 6.41 14.94 0.08
N GLU A 237 6.03 16.16 0.36
CA GLU A 237 4.75 16.47 0.98
C GLU A 237 3.66 16.64 -0.06
N ILE A 238 2.51 16.00 0.18
CA ILE A 238 1.28 16.22 -0.59
C ILE A 238 0.40 17.20 0.21
N PRO A 239 0.28 18.43 -0.26
CA PRO A 239 -0.47 19.47 0.47
C PRO A 239 -1.95 19.15 0.53
N LEU A 240 -2.59 19.58 1.60
CA LEU A 240 -4.02 19.40 1.90
C LEU A 240 -4.48 17.93 1.97
N ALA A 241 -3.54 16.98 1.90
CA ALA A 241 -3.86 15.56 1.92
C ALA A 241 -4.01 15.03 3.34
N GLY A 242 -5.02 14.20 3.57
CA GLY A 242 -5.12 13.31 4.72
C GLY A 242 -4.35 12.01 4.50
N HIS A 243 -4.39 11.11 5.49
CA HIS A 243 -3.69 9.81 5.44
C HIS A 243 -3.94 9.04 4.15
N HIS A 244 -5.17 9.02 3.67
CA HIS A 244 -5.57 8.34 2.43
C HIS A 244 -5.48 9.29 1.23
N MET A 245 -4.28 9.80 0.95
CA MET A 245 -4.02 10.82 -0.07
C MET A 245 -4.50 10.45 -1.48
N MET A 246 -4.64 9.16 -1.80
CA MET A 246 -5.20 8.70 -3.06
C MET A 246 -6.72 8.91 -3.15
N LEU A 247 -7.40 9.16 -2.04
CA LEU A 247 -8.85 9.39 -2.00
C LEU A 247 -9.21 10.89 -2.02
N ASP A 248 -8.36 11.75 -1.48
CA ASP A 248 -8.62 13.20 -1.39
C ASP A 248 -7.81 14.05 -2.38
N GLN A 249 -6.57 13.64 -2.69
CA GLN A 249 -5.67 14.36 -3.59
C GLN A 249 -5.13 13.49 -4.75
N PRO A 250 -5.96 12.72 -5.46
CA PRO A 250 -5.50 11.74 -6.44
C PRO A 250 -4.64 12.33 -7.54
N LEU A 251 -4.97 13.53 -8.04
CA LEU A 251 -4.21 14.18 -9.11
C LEU A 251 -2.84 14.67 -8.63
N LEU A 252 -2.73 15.14 -7.39
CA LEU A 252 -1.44 15.51 -6.82
C LEU A 252 -0.57 14.27 -6.64
N VAL A 253 -1.14 13.15 -6.15
CA VAL A 253 -0.43 11.88 -6.04
C VAL A 253 0.06 11.40 -7.41
N VAL A 254 -0.78 11.41 -8.44
CA VAL A 254 -0.38 11.03 -9.81
C VAL A 254 0.72 11.95 -10.34
N THR A 255 0.59 13.27 -10.15
CA THR A 255 1.59 14.24 -10.62
C THR A 255 2.94 14.04 -9.94
N ALA A 256 2.94 13.89 -8.60
CA ALA A 256 4.16 13.70 -7.83
C ALA A 256 4.85 12.36 -8.17
N LEU A 257 4.08 11.28 -8.30
CA LEU A 257 4.59 9.98 -8.74
C LEU A 257 5.20 10.06 -10.15
N ARG A 258 4.51 10.68 -11.12
CA ARG A 258 5.03 10.85 -12.49
C ARG A 258 6.33 11.66 -12.53
N THR A 259 6.40 12.73 -11.76
CA THR A 259 7.60 13.56 -11.66
C THR A 259 8.78 12.78 -11.08
N LEU A 260 8.55 12.04 -9.99
CA LEU A 260 9.58 11.21 -9.37
C LEU A 260 10.05 10.08 -10.29
N LEU A 261 9.12 9.39 -10.94
CA LEU A 261 9.44 8.28 -11.85
C LEU A 261 10.23 8.78 -13.07
N ALA A 262 9.89 9.95 -13.63
CA ALA A 262 10.64 10.57 -14.71
C ALA A 262 12.06 10.99 -14.28
N ASP A 263 12.24 11.51 -13.06
CA ASP A 263 13.55 11.75 -12.48
C ASP A 263 14.35 10.44 -12.36
N TRP A 264 13.73 9.39 -11.85
CA TRP A 264 14.38 8.09 -11.66
C TRP A 264 14.79 7.42 -12.98
N GLU A 265 14.09 7.66 -14.06
CA GLU A 265 14.43 7.17 -15.39
C GLU A 265 15.69 7.85 -15.93
N HIS A 266 15.90 9.13 -15.62
CA HIS A 266 16.98 9.96 -16.20
C HIS A 266 18.15 10.20 -15.23
N SER A 267 18.05 9.80 -13.97
CA SER A 267 19.09 10.00 -12.96
C SER A 267 19.79 8.70 -12.59
N VAL A 268 21.05 8.80 -12.14
CA VAL A 268 21.81 7.66 -11.61
C VAL A 268 21.50 7.50 -10.12
N PRO A 269 21.28 6.26 -9.60
CA PRO A 269 21.13 6.03 -8.17
C PRO A 269 22.33 6.57 -7.38
N PHE A 270 22.06 7.20 -6.25
CA PHE A 270 23.11 7.61 -5.33
C PHE A 270 23.69 6.38 -4.63
N GLU A 271 25.01 6.14 -4.75
CA GLU A 271 25.66 5.05 -4.03
C GLU A 271 25.78 5.45 -2.55
N ARG A 272 25.27 4.59 -1.67
CA ARG A 272 25.49 4.73 -0.23
C ARG A 272 26.93 4.32 0.08
N THR A 273 27.75 5.26 0.52
CA THR A 273 29.11 5.01 1.03
C THR A 273 29.07 4.54 2.48
#